data_fce0f331e8dbcaa4cdfbf58955f5c4e9
#
_entry.id   fce0f331e8dbcaa4cdfbf58955f5c4e9
#
_cell.length_a   1.000
_cell.length_b   1.000
_cell.length_c   1.000
_cell.angle_alpha   90.00
_cell.angle_beta   90.00
_cell.angle_gamma   90.00
#
_symmetry.space_group_name_H-M   'P 1'
#
loop_
_entity.id
_entity.type
_entity.pdbx_description
1 polymer ?
#
loop_
_entity_poly.entity_id
_entity_poly.type
_entity_poly.pdbx_seq_one_letter_code
_entity_poly.pdbx_strand_id
1 'polypeptide(L)'
;MDINGDGVTDLRQIGSQAAAKNCITVGASESYRPDLTLKYGYKGFRTDLGTLKFGANPIKFDPMANNPEGMAAFSSRGPTSESRVKPDVVAPGTGILSARSSKASDSGIFGKSHDPRWMYDAGTSMATPLVSGCAAVIRQALELNPPKNASARYKPSAALVKAVLINGAVDLAGQYHPSEAGRFPQRNTSL
;
A
#
# COMPACT_ATOMS: atom_id res chain seq x y z
N MET A 1 9.95 -4.02 0.90
CA MET A 1 10.97 -3.57 -0.10
C MET A 1 12.09 -4.59 -0.05
N ASP A 2 12.77 -4.82 -1.14
CA ASP A 2 13.96 -5.67 -1.24
C ASP A 2 15.19 -4.74 -1.11
N ILE A 3 15.85 -4.73 0.06
CA ILE A 3 16.97 -3.81 0.32
C ILE A 3 18.30 -4.45 -0.11
N ASN A 4 18.44 -5.75 0.09
CA ASN A 4 19.66 -6.47 -0.20
C ASN A 4 19.75 -6.92 -1.67
N GLY A 5 18.65 -6.84 -2.43
CA GLY A 5 18.61 -7.15 -3.85
C GLY A 5 18.54 -8.65 -4.17
N ASP A 6 18.13 -9.48 -3.20
CA ASP A 6 18.05 -10.94 -3.37
C ASP A 6 16.74 -11.41 -4.04
N GLY A 7 15.82 -10.50 -4.31
CA GLY A 7 14.53 -10.81 -4.94
C GLY A 7 13.42 -11.13 -3.94
N VAL A 8 13.68 -10.94 -2.66
CA VAL A 8 12.72 -11.16 -1.58
C VAL A 8 12.48 -9.85 -0.82
N THR A 9 11.26 -9.66 -0.31
CA THR A 9 10.96 -8.46 0.49
C THR A 9 11.46 -8.61 1.91
N ASP A 10 12.24 -7.63 2.37
CA ASP A 10 12.74 -7.58 3.74
C ASP A 10 11.68 -7.12 4.75
N LEU A 11 11.90 -7.49 6.01
CA LEU A 11 11.13 -7.00 7.15
C LEU A 11 11.81 -5.78 7.82
N ARG A 12 11.13 -5.16 8.79
CA ARG A 12 11.64 -4.04 9.60
C ARG A 12 12.03 -2.79 8.82
N GLN A 13 11.24 -2.46 7.78
CA GLN A 13 11.51 -1.34 6.88
C GLN A 13 10.59 -0.14 7.09
N ILE A 14 9.85 -0.12 8.18
CA ILE A 14 8.95 0.99 8.49
C ILE A 14 9.76 2.24 8.81
N GLY A 15 9.60 3.29 8.00
CA GLY A 15 10.24 4.58 8.23
C GLY A 15 9.78 5.24 9.54
N SER A 16 10.59 6.15 10.08
CA SER A 16 10.38 6.76 11.40
C SER A 16 9.01 7.44 11.55
N GLN A 17 8.54 8.14 10.52
CA GLN A 17 7.23 8.80 10.53
C GLN A 17 6.08 7.77 10.57
N ALA A 18 6.22 6.70 9.80
CA ALA A 18 5.23 5.62 9.73
C ALA A 18 5.25 4.72 10.98
N ALA A 19 6.33 4.74 11.76
CA ALA A 19 6.43 4.03 13.03
C ALA A 19 5.63 4.70 14.16
N ALA A 20 5.13 5.92 13.97
CA ALA A 20 4.38 6.65 15.00
C ALA A 20 3.16 5.86 15.49
N LYS A 21 2.97 5.81 16.83
CA LYS A 21 1.96 4.99 17.48
C LYS A 21 0.52 5.39 17.09
N ASN A 22 0.26 6.69 17.04
CA ASN A 22 -1.10 7.24 16.95
C ASN A 22 -1.54 7.58 15.53
N CYS A 23 -0.68 7.41 14.52
CA CYS A 23 -1.07 7.56 13.12
C CYS A 23 -1.68 6.25 12.56
N ILE A 24 -2.42 6.37 11.47
CA ILE A 24 -2.78 5.23 10.62
C ILE A 24 -1.69 5.11 9.55
N THR A 25 -0.89 4.06 9.65
CA THR A 25 0.15 3.77 8.67
C THR A 25 -0.42 2.86 7.60
N VAL A 26 -0.26 3.28 6.35
CA VAL A 26 -0.85 2.60 5.20
C VAL A 26 0.23 2.00 4.32
N GLY A 27 0.14 0.70 4.09
CA GLY A 27 0.91 -0.01 3.08
C GLY A 27 0.16 -0.07 1.75
N ALA A 28 0.80 -0.61 0.73
CA ALA A 28 0.22 -0.79 -0.58
C ALA A 28 0.00 -2.27 -0.89
N SER A 29 -1.21 -2.65 -1.26
CA SER A 29 -1.48 -3.87 -2.00
C SER A 29 -1.40 -3.62 -3.50
N GLU A 30 -1.33 -4.68 -4.29
CA GLU A 30 -1.49 -4.55 -5.72
C GLU A 30 -2.97 -4.31 -6.06
N SER A 31 -3.19 -3.68 -7.21
CA SER A 31 -4.49 -3.62 -7.86
C SER A 31 -4.59 -4.74 -8.91
N TYR A 32 -5.78 -4.97 -9.45
CA TYR A 32 -5.93 -5.88 -10.60
C TYR A 32 -6.05 -5.06 -11.89
N ARG A 33 -4.91 -4.93 -12.57
CA ARG A 33 -4.78 -4.23 -13.85
C ARG A 33 -4.02 -5.12 -14.84
N PRO A 34 -4.67 -6.12 -15.45
CA PRO A 34 -4.02 -7.06 -16.37
C PRO A 34 -3.49 -6.38 -17.65
N ASP A 35 -3.97 -5.17 -17.95
CA ASP A 35 -3.44 -4.31 -19.01
C ASP A 35 -2.08 -3.68 -18.66
N LEU A 36 -1.73 -3.62 -17.38
CA LEU A 36 -0.46 -3.09 -16.90
C LEU A 36 0.59 -4.20 -16.83
N THR A 37 1.38 -4.33 -17.90
CA THR A 37 2.43 -5.36 -17.99
C THR A 37 3.75 -4.94 -17.33
N LEU A 38 3.80 -3.79 -16.65
CA LEU A 38 4.97 -3.29 -15.97
C LEU A 38 5.40 -4.23 -14.84
N LYS A 39 6.68 -4.58 -14.80
CA LYS A 39 7.29 -5.45 -13.80
C LYS A 39 8.11 -4.65 -12.80
N TYR A 40 8.27 -5.17 -11.58
CA TYR A 40 9.11 -4.53 -10.56
C TYR A 40 10.56 -4.33 -11.01
N GLY A 41 11.12 -5.25 -11.78
CA GLY A 41 12.46 -5.13 -12.34
C GLY A 41 12.63 -4.10 -13.47
N TYR A 42 11.68 -3.20 -13.66
CA TYR A 42 11.78 -2.14 -14.66
C TYR A 42 13.01 -1.26 -14.43
N LYS A 43 13.76 -0.99 -15.50
CA LYS A 43 15.04 -0.25 -15.46
C LYS A 43 14.93 1.17 -14.87
N GLY A 44 13.73 1.77 -14.86
CA GLY A 44 13.47 3.08 -14.28
C GLY A 44 13.40 3.05 -12.74
N PHE A 45 13.22 1.89 -12.12
CA PHE A 45 13.18 1.76 -10.67
C PHE A 45 14.60 1.55 -10.12
N ARG A 46 15.29 2.66 -9.89
CA ARG A 46 16.67 2.66 -9.38
C ARG A 46 16.73 3.27 -7.99
N THR A 47 17.73 2.85 -7.22
CA THR A 47 18.13 3.54 -6.01
C THR A 47 18.86 4.83 -6.37
N ASP A 48 19.10 5.69 -5.39
CA ASP A 48 19.89 6.91 -5.54
C ASP A 48 21.34 6.60 -6.02
N LEU A 49 21.82 5.39 -5.77
CA LEU A 49 23.13 4.89 -6.24
C LEU A 49 23.05 4.27 -7.64
N GLY A 50 21.90 4.34 -8.33
CA GLY A 50 21.72 3.84 -9.69
C GLY A 50 21.54 2.33 -9.83
N THR A 51 21.52 1.55 -8.74
CA THR A 51 21.23 0.12 -8.75
C THR A 51 19.74 -0.14 -8.95
N LEU A 52 19.37 -1.28 -9.53
CA LEU A 52 17.96 -1.69 -9.65
C LEU A 52 17.40 -1.99 -8.27
N LYS A 53 16.22 -1.42 -7.95
CA LYS A 53 15.53 -1.66 -6.66
C LYS A 53 15.06 -3.10 -6.51
N PHE A 54 14.74 -3.76 -7.62
CA PHE A 54 14.21 -5.12 -7.65
C PHE A 54 14.96 -5.88 -8.75
N GLY A 55 16.24 -6.18 -8.48
CA GLY A 55 17.18 -6.72 -9.47
C GLY A 55 17.14 -8.24 -9.63
N ALA A 56 16.61 -8.97 -8.66
CA ALA A 56 16.61 -10.41 -8.61
C ALA A 56 15.18 -11.02 -8.62
N ASN A 57 15.12 -12.31 -8.97
CA ASN A 57 13.87 -13.09 -8.93
C ASN A 57 13.56 -13.52 -7.48
N PRO A 58 12.27 -13.72 -7.15
CA PRO A 58 11.09 -13.69 -8.02
C PRO A 58 10.56 -12.28 -8.35
N ILE A 59 10.84 -11.27 -7.55
CA ILE A 59 10.25 -9.93 -7.67
C ILE A 59 10.55 -9.29 -9.03
N LYS A 60 11.75 -9.49 -9.57
CA LYS A 60 12.18 -8.86 -10.81
C LYS A 60 11.19 -9.03 -11.97
N PHE A 61 10.63 -10.22 -12.13
CA PHE A 61 9.75 -10.52 -13.26
C PHE A 61 8.27 -10.47 -12.91
N ASP A 62 7.95 -10.13 -11.68
CA ASP A 62 6.58 -10.04 -11.23
C ASP A 62 5.90 -8.78 -11.77
N PRO A 63 4.72 -8.90 -12.40
CA PRO A 63 3.90 -7.74 -12.78
C PRO A 63 3.39 -7.00 -11.54
N MET A 64 3.36 -5.67 -11.62
CA MET A 64 3.03 -4.82 -10.46
C MET A 64 1.54 -4.76 -10.10
N ALA A 65 0.65 -5.34 -10.92
CA ALA A 65 -0.79 -5.16 -10.75
C ALA A 65 -1.59 -6.38 -11.22
N ASN A 66 -1.15 -7.57 -10.85
CA ASN A 66 -1.79 -8.83 -11.26
C ASN A 66 -2.40 -9.60 -10.08
N ASN A 67 -2.11 -9.22 -8.85
CA ASN A 67 -2.56 -9.93 -7.66
C ASN A 67 -3.16 -8.99 -6.61
N PRO A 68 -4.49 -8.73 -6.64
CA PRO A 68 -5.13 -7.83 -5.69
C PRO A 68 -5.08 -8.29 -4.23
N GLU A 69 -4.79 -9.57 -4.00
CA GLU A 69 -4.59 -10.13 -2.66
C GLU A 69 -3.13 -10.08 -2.19
N GLY A 70 -2.22 -9.53 -3.01
CA GLY A 70 -0.80 -9.43 -2.72
C GLY A 70 -0.39 -8.03 -2.26
N MET A 71 0.61 -7.96 -1.41
CA MET A 71 1.27 -6.70 -1.10
C MET A 71 2.22 -6.30 -2.23
N ALA A 72 2.19 -5.03 -2.61
CA ALA A 72 3.17 -4.49 -3.54
C ALA A 72 4.60 -4.62 -2.99
N ALA A 73 5.55 -5.05 -3.82
CA ALA A 73 6.92 -5.32 -3.40
C ALA A 73 7.65 -4.08 -2.85
N PHE A 74 7.26 -2.88 -3.27
CA PHE A 74 7.81 -1.62 -2.75
C PHE A 74 7.23 -1.21 -1.39
N SER A 75 6.14 -1.83 -0.93
CA SER A 75 5.53 -1.50 0.35
C SER A 75 6.40 -1.95 1.51
N SER A 76 6.75 -1.03 2.39
CA SER A 76 7.52 -1.35 3.59
C SER A 76 6.73 -2.25 4.53
N ARG A 77 7.43 -3.21 5.15
CA ARG A 77 6.86 -4.18 6.08
C ARG A 77 7.46 -4.02 7.46
N GLY A 78 6.63 -4.23 8.48
CA GLY A 78 7.05 -4.24 9.87
C GLY A 78 7.83 -5.51 10.27
N PRO A 79 7.95 -5.72 11.55
CA PRO A 79 7.59 -4.79 12.63
C PRO A 79 8.49 -3.55 12.70
N THR A 80 8.11 -2.55 13.49
CA THR A 80 9.00 -1.43 13.81
C THR A 80 10.18 -1.89 14.66
N SER A 81 11.18 -1.03 14.87
CA SER A 81 12.30 -1.33 15.78
C SER A 81 11.85 -1.70 17.19
N GLU A 82 10.71 -1.15 17.63
CA GLU A 82 10.07 -1.43 18.92
C GLU A 82 9.06 -2.59 18.85
N SER A 83 9.13 -3.42 17.82
CA SER A 83 8.28 -4.61 17.61
C SER A 83 6.78 -4.32 17.50
N ARG A 84 6.38 -3.09 17.14
CA ARG A 84 4.97 -2.80 16.83
C ARG A 84 4.62 -3.29 15.43
N VAL A 85 3.42 -3.83 15.27
CA VAL A 85 2.87 -4.20 13.96
C VAL A 85 2.59 -2.93 13.15
N LYS A 86 3.18 -2.84 11.98
CA LYS A 86 2.98 -1.79 10.97
C LYS A 86 3.22 -2.39 9.57
N PRO A 87 2.56 -1.90 8.52
CA PRO A 87 1.48 -0.90 8.53
C PRO A 87 0.25 -1.38 9.30
N ASP A 88 -0.66 -0.45 9.67
CA ASP A 88 -1.92 -0.79 10.34
C ASP A 88 -2.93 -1.42 9.37
N VAL A 89 -2.94 -0.95 8.13
CA VAL A 89 -3.78 -1.44 7.03
C VAL A 89 -3.05 -1.28 5.71
N VAL A 90 -3.56 -1.91 4.67
CA VAL A 90 -3.11 -1.72 3.29
C VAL A 90 -4.29 -1.33 2.40
N ALA A 91 -4.00 -0.72 1.27
CA ALA A 91 -4.97 -0.43 0.22
C ALA A 91 -4.29 -0.51 -1.15
N PRO A 92 -5.04 -0.63 -2.25
CA PRO A 92 -4.47 -0.66 -3.59
C PRO A 92 -3.55 0.53 -3.84
N GLY A 93 -2.32 0.25 -4.29
CA GLY A 93 -1.29 1.28 -4.51
C GLY A 93 -0.53 1.12 -5.83
N THR A 94 -1.00 0.28 -6.76
CA THR A 94 -0.35 0.09 -8.07
C THR A 94 -1.30 0.45 -9.21
N GLY A 95 -0.83 1.28 -10.13
CA GLY A 95 -1.61 1.69 -11.29
C GLY A 95 -2.93 2.40 -10.94
N ILE A 96 -2.90 3.29 -9.97
CA ILE A 96 -4.06 4.05 -9.47
C ILE A 96 -4.27 5.30 -10.32
N LEU A 97 -5.50 5.47 -10.82
CA LEU A 97 -5.91 6.65 -11.58
C LEU A 97 -6.24 7.81 -10.62
N SER A 98 -5.62 8.96 -10.86
CA SER A 98 -5.88 10.16 -10.06
C SER A 98 -5.72 11.43 -10.91
N ALA A 99 -6.04 12.58 -10.31
CA ALA A 99 -5.91 13.87 -10.97
C ALA A 99 -4.44 14.17 -11.30
N ARG A 100 -4.23 14.69 -12.52
CA ARG A 100 -2.91 15.09 -13.00
C ARG A 100 -2.72 16.59 -12.85
N SER A 101 -1.62 16.99 -12.25
CA SER A 101 -1.19 18.39 -12.28
C SER A 101 -0.87 18.83 -13.71
N SER A 102 -1.27 20.05 -14.11
CA SER A 102 -0.91 20.61 -15.41
C SER A 102 0.60 20.78 -15.60
N LYS A 103 1.38 20.69 -14.52
CA LYS A 103 2.85 20.77 -14.53
C LYS A 103 3.53 19.40 -14.44
N ALA A 104 2.78 18.33 -14.20
CA ALA A 104 3.36 17.00 -14.12
C ALA A 104 3.65 16.45 -15.52
N SER A 105 4.83 15.87 -15.69
CA SER A 105 5.12 15.00 -16.82
C SER A 105 4.44 13.65 -16.59
N ASP A 106 3.78 13.13 -17.63
CA ASP A 106 3.23 11.78 -17.61
C ASP A 106 4.14 10.87 -18.44
N SER A 107 4.89 10.01 -17.77
CA SER A 107 5.73 9.01 -18.42
C SER A 107 4.94 7.90 -19.10
N GLY A 108 3.67 7.70 -18.67
CA GLY A 108 2.81 6.63 -19.12
C GLY A 108 3.27 5.23 -18.71
N ILE A 109 4.25 5.10 -17.81
CA ILE A 109 4.80 3.80 -17.39
C ILE A 109 3.77 2.95 -16.62
N PHE A 110 2.83 3.59 -15.93
CA PHE A 110 1.71 2.93 -15.24
C PHE A 110 0.43 2.87 -16.08
N GLY A 111 0.54 3.09 -17.39
CA GLY A 111 -0.57 3.19 -18.33
C GLY A 111 -0.92 4.64 -18.65
N LYS A 112 -1.57 4.84 -19.80
CA LYS A 112 -2.02 6.17 -20.22
C LYS A 112 -3.51 6.32 -19.97
N SER A 113 -3.89 7.48 -19.42
CA SER A 113 -5.29 7.88 -19.37
C SER A 113 -5.75 8.42 -20.73
N HIS A 114 -7.00 8.16 -21.09
CA HIS A 114 -7.63 8.78 -22.27
C HIS A 114 -7.86 10.28 -22.10
N ASP A 115 -7.99 10.74 -20.86
CA ASP A 115 -8.20 12.14 -20.50
C ASP A 115 -6.91 12.72 -19.91
N PRO A 116 -6.34 13.80 -20.48
CA PRO A 116 -5.06 14.38 -20.02
C PRO A 116 -5.15 15.01 -18.62
N ARG A 117 -6.34 15.17 -18.05
CA ARG A 117 -6.53 15.64 -16.66
C ARG A 117 -6.25 14.54 -15.60
N TRP A 118 -6.08 13.30 -16.04
CA TRP A 118 -5.85 12.15 -15.20
C TRP A 118 -4.54 11.47 -15.53
N MET A 119 -3.93 10.83 -14.56
CA MET A 119 -2.74 10.00 -14.75
C MET A 119 -2.79 8.79 -13.83
N TYR A 120 -2.09 7.74 -14.25
CA TYR A 120 -1.85 6.59 -13.39
C TYR A 120 -0.51 6.74 -12.68
N ASP A 121 -0.49 6.32 -11.41
CA ASP A 121 0.74 6.28 -10.61
C ASP A 121 0.71 5.07 -9.67
N ALA A 122 1.84 4.77 -9.02
CA ALA A 122 1.96 3.70 -8.04
C ALA A 122 2.81 4.12 -6.84
N GLY A 123 2.41 3.65 -5.67
CA GLY A 123 3.10 3.93 -4.41
C GLY A 123 2.17 3.79 -3.22
N THR A 124 2.73 3.71 -2.03
CA THR A 124 1.98 3.85 -0.77
C THR A 124 1.30 5.22 -0.67
N SER A 125 1.82 6.22 -1.41
CA SER A 125 1.22 7.55 -1.56
C SER A 125 -0.13 7.51 -2.29
N MET A 126 -0.41 6.49 -3.13
CA MET A 126 -1.68 6.27 -3.79
C MET A 126 -2.64 5.46 -2.91
N ALA A 127 -2.12 4.55 -2.10
CA ALA A 127 -2.90 3.78 -1.13
C ALA A 127 -3.42 4.65 0.04
N THR A 128 -2.59 5.57 0.53
CA THR A 128 -2.91 6.41 1.70
C THR A 128 -4.19 7.25 1.52
N PRO A 129 -4.43 7.96 0.40
CA PRO A 129 -5.67 8.72 0.21
C PRO A 129 -6.92 7.86 0.18
N LEU A 130 -6.85 6.62 -0.29
CA LEU A 130 -7.98 5.69 -0.27
C LEU A 130 -8.40 5.38 1.18
N VAL A 131 -7.43 5.06 2.03
CA VAL A 131 -7.67 4.84 3.46
C VAL A 131 -8.15 6.12 4.16
N SER A 132 -7.63 7.28 3.77
CA SER A 132 -8.09 8.57 4.30
C SER A 132 -9.55 8.83 3.96
N GLY A 133 -9.97 8.49 2.75
CA GLY A 133 -11.38 8.53 2.33
C GLY A 133 -12.27 7.60 3.17
N CYS A 134 -11.83 6.35 3.37
CA CYS A 134 -12.53 5.41 4.24
C CYS A 134 -12.66 5.94 5.68
N ALA A 135 -11.59 6.50 6.24
CA ALA A 135 -11.60 7.08 7.58
C ALA A 135 -12.59 8.26 7.70
N ALA A 136 -12.69 9.10 6.66
CA ALA A 136 -13.67 10.20 6.62
C ALA A 136 -15.11 9.69 6.60
N VAL A 137 -15.39 8.66 5.80
CA VAL A 137 -16.73 8.03 5.74
C VAL A 137 -17.09 7.35 7.07
N ILE A 138 -16.14 6.61 7.68
CA ILE A 138 -16.34 6.01 9.01
C ILE A 138 -16.65 7.08 10.04
N ARG A 139 -15.88 8.16 10.04
CA ARG A 139 -16.10 9.28 10.97
C ARG A 139 -17.49 9.87 10.78
N GLN A 140 -17.91 10.15 9.55
CA GLN A 140 -19.25 10.66 9.24
C GLN A 140 -20.33 9.67 9.72
N ALA A 141 -20.18 8.39 9.45
CA ALA A 141 -21.14 7.38 9.89
C ALA A 141 -21.29 7.33 11.41
N LEU A 142 -20.19 7.44 12.16
CA LEU A 142 -20.21 7.49 13.62
C LEU A 142 -20.82 8.79 14.14
N GLU A 143 -20.61 9.93 13.49
CA GLU A 143 -21.23 11.20 13.86
C GLU A 143 -22.77 11.19 13.62
N LEU A 144 -23.22 10.53 12.56
CA LEU A 144 -24.64 10.39 12.26
C LEU A 144 -25.36 9.35 13.13
N ASN A 145 -24.60 8.39 13.68
CA ASN A 145 -25.14 7.32 14.54
C ASN A 145 -24.41 7.30 15.90
N PRO A 146 -24.58 8.35 16.72
CA PRO A 146 -23.88 8.43 18.00
C PRO A 146 -24.41 7.39 18.98
N PRO A 147 -23.61 6.98 19.99
CA PRO A 147 -24.07 6.17 21.11
C PRO A 147 -25.28 6.81 21.82
N LYS A 148 -26.20 6.00 22.36
CA LYS A 148 -27.45 6.47 23.00
C LYS A 148 -27.23 7.55 24.06
N ASN A 149 -26.10 7.53 24.76
CA ASN A 149 -25.76 8.48 25.84
C ASN A 149 -24.76 9.55 25.39
N ALA A 150 -24.55 9.72 24.07
CA ALA A 150 -23.63 10.72 23.56
C ALA A 150 -24.20 12.14 23.71
N SER A 151 -23.29 13.13 23.82
CA SER A 151 -23.69 14.54 23.78
C SER A 151 -24.25 14.92 22.41
N ALA A 152 -25.04 16.01 22.37
CA ALA A 152 -25.63 16.51 21.11
C ALA A 152 -24.60 16.88 20.03
N ARG A 153 -23.33 17.02 20.37
CA ARG A 153 -22.20 17.26 19.46
C ARG A 153 -21.16 16.15 19.54
N TYR A 154 -21.62 14.90 19.45
CA TYR A 154 -20.72 13.76 19.47
C TYR A 154 -19.69 13.84 18.35
N LYS A 155 -18.42 13.69 18.72
CA LYS A 155 -17.29 13.57 17.80
C LYS A 155 -16.54 12.28 18.14
N PRO A 156 -16.45 11.32 17.22
CA PRO A 156 -15.69 10.09 17.48
C PRO A 156 -14.21 10.41 17.66
N SER A 157 -13.57 9.72 18.60
CA SER A 157 -12.13 9.85 18.79
C SER A 157 -11.36 9.28 17.58
N ALA A 158 -10.15 9.78 17.34
CA ALA A 158 -9.27 9.23 16.31
C ALA A 158 -8.98 7.75 16.56
N ALA A 159 -8.86 7.33 17.83
CA ALA A 159 -8.66 5.93 18.20
C ALA A 159 -9.86 5.04 17.80
N LEU A 160 -11.09 5.54 17.98
CA LEU A 160 -12.28 4.80 17.56
C LEU A 160 -12.34 4.65 16.03
N VAL A 161 -12.09 5.73 15.29
CA VAL A 161 -12.05 5.67 13.81
C VAL A 161 -10.99 4.67 13.34
N LYS A 162 -9.79 4.70 13.93
CA LYS A 162 -8.72 3.75 13.63
C LYS A 162 -9.13 2.31 13.95
N ALA A 163 -9.74 2.07 15.11
CA ALA A 163 -10.18 0.73 15.52
C ALA A 163 -11.25 0.18 14.57
N VAL A 164 -12.23 0.98 14.18
CA VAL A 164 -13.28 0.57 13.23
C VAL A 164 -12.68 0.27 11.85
N LEU A 165 -11.74 1.09 11.40
CA LEU A 165 -11.04 0.88 10.13
C LEU A 165 -10.29 -0.46 10.12
N ILE A 166 -9.51 -0.74 11.16
CA ILE A 166 -8.75 -1.99 11.27
C ILE A 166 -9.69 -3.20 11.39
N ASN A 167 -10.74 -3.08 12.20
CA ASN A 167 -11.71 -4.17 12.39
C ASN A 167 -12.50 -4.51 11.10
N GLY A 168 -12.67 -3.55 10.22
CA GLY A 168 -13.35 -3.75 8.93
C GLY A 168 -12.40 -4.16 7.79
N ALA A 169 -11.12 -4.29 8.05
CA ALA A 169 -10.16 -4.73 7.04
C ALA A 169 -10.31 -6.23 6.74
N VAL A 170 -10.00 -6.60 5.50
CA VAL A 170 -9.99 -7.99 5.05
C VAL A 170 -8.53 -8.46 4.95
N ASP A 171 -8.25 -9.67 5.41
CA ASP A 171 -6.90 -10.22 5.33
C ASP A 171 -6.47 -10.43 3.88
N LEU A 172 -5.25 -10.00 3.56
CA LEU A 172 -4.63 -10.32 2.28
C LEU A 172 -4.08 -11.75 2.33
N ALA A 173 -4.49 -12.55 1.36
CA ALA A 173 -4.08 -13.96 1.27
C ALA A 173 -2.75 -14.16 0.53
N GLY A 174 -2.32 -13.20 -0.27
CA GLY A 174 -1.14 -13.30 -1.12
C GLY A 174 0.02 -12.45 -0.60
N GLN A 175 1.11 -13.09 -0.17
CA GLN A 175 2.35 -12.40 0.22
C GLN A 175 3.58 -13.16 -0.28
N TYR A 176 4.66 -12.43 -0.59
CA TYR A 176 5.95 -13.07 -0.84
C TYR A 176 6.50 -13.64 0.46
N HIS A 177 6.77 -14.93 0.48
CA HIS A 177 7.39 -15.61 1.62
C HIS A 177 8.88 -15.78 1.38
N PRO A 178 9.75 -15.35 2.30
CA PRO A 178 11.21 -15.41 2.10
C PRO A 178 11.78 -16.81 1.86
N SER A 179 11.16 -17.84 2.46
CA SER A 179 11.60 -19.24 2.31
C SER A 179 11.18 -19.91 1.00
N GLU A 180 10.37 -19.24 0.17
CA GLU A 180 9.83 -19.79 -1.06
C GLU A 180 10.23 -18.96 -2.28
N ALA A 181 11.50 -18.61 -2.37
CA ALA A 181 12.07 -17.92 -3.52
C ALA A 181 11.72 -18.68 -4.81
N GLY A 182 10.93 -18.03 -5.69
CA GLY A 182 10.47 -18.59 -6.96
C GLY A 182 8.99 -19.00 -7.01
N ARG A 183 8.24 -18.94 -5.90
CA ARG A 183 6.79 -19.12 -5.90
C ARG A 183 6.06 -17.82 -5.65
N PHE A 184 5.09 -17.53 -6.49
CA PHE A 184 4.21 -16.38 -6.39
C PHE A 184 3.18 -16.56 -5.28
N PRO A 185 2.52 -15.46 -4.89
CA PRO A 185 2.13 -15.15 -3.53
C PRO A 185 1.53 -16.33 -2.81
N GLN A 186 2.16 -16.68 -1.72
CA GLN A 186 1.66 -17.72 -0.82
C GLN A 186 0.60 -17.13 0.10
N ARG A 187 -0.47 -17.87 0.30
CA ARG A 187 -1.39 -17.59 1.40
C ARG A 187 -0.60 -17.66 2.70
N ASN A 188 -0.43 -16.52 3.32
CA ASN A 188 0.06 -16.48 4.68
C ASN A 188 -1.15 -16.54 5.60
N THR A 189 -1.44 -17.72 6.13
CA THR A 189 -2.55 -17.96 7.07
C THR A 189 -2.19 -17.59 8.50
N SER A 190 -1.07 -16.91 8.71
CA SER A 190 -0.59 -16.49 10.02
C SER A 190 -0.22 -15.01 10.05
N LEU A 191 -1.14 -14.19 10.48
CA LEU A 191 -0.90 -13.03 11.32
C LEU A 191 -1.51 -13.27 12.66
#